data_974a6a775af050cd49016aa0d8cabc4b
#
_entry.id   974a6a775af050cd49016aa0d8cabc4b
#
_cell.length_a   1.000
_cell.length_b   1.000
_cell.length_c   1.000
_cell.angle_alpha   90.00
_cell.angle_beta   90.00
_cell.angle_gamma   90.00
#
_symmetry.space_group_name_H-M   'P 1'
#
loop_
_entity.id
_entity.type
_entity.pdbx_description
1 polymer ?
#
loop_
_entity_poly.entity_id
_entity_poly.type
_entity_poly.pdbx_seq_one_letter_code
_entity_poly.pdbx_strand_id
1 'polypeptide(L)'
;MLTYNFSNIGSDSLYEYLYKCIKNDILLGNIRPGEKLPSKRTFAKNLGISVITVENAYAQLVAEGYLYSMPKRGFYAADLEIEDSMRDAVPKEILQVANGETSYFADFSSNQTDSEIFPFTIWTRTVRAVLNDNRIQLMINSPCAGILKLRSAIAKYLREFRGMQVLPEQIIVGAGTEYLHNLLIQLLGNDLVYGVEDPGYHKIARIYESMKVRYEPVPLDQDGVSVQELEKRSVDIIHTSPSHHFPTGTVMPVSRRYELLGWAAKSDHHYIIEDDYDSELRLGGKPFPTLQSIDVSDKVIYMNAFTKTLASTVR
;
A
#
# COMPACT_ATOMS: atom_id res chain seq x y z
N MET A 1 3.46 30.31 -33.82
CA MET A 1 4.72 29.56 -33.86
C MET A 1 4.75 28.71 -32.57
N LEU A 2 4.81 27.41 -32.68
CA LEU A 2 4.81 26.53 -31.50
C LEU A 2 6.15 26.69 -30.76
N THR A 3 6.08 27.09 -29.48
CA THR A 3 7.25 27.27 -28.60
C THR A 3 6.93 26.61 -27.26
N TYR A 4 7.87 25.80 -26.76
CA TYR A 4 7.73 25.10 -25.46
C TYR A 4 8.89 25.47 -24.56
N ASN A 5 8.60 25.66 -23.29
CA ASN A 5 9.61 25.96 -22.28
C ASN A 5 10.03 24.66 -21.58
N PHE A 6 11.30 24.32 -21.68
CA PHE A 6 11.86 23.11 -21.09
C PHE A 6 12.37 23.28 -19.65
N SER A 7 12.12 24.43 -19.01
CA SER A 7 12.55 24.66 -17.62
C SER A 7 11.80 23.79 -16.60
N ASN A 8 10.65 23.23 -16.99
CA ASN A 8 9.76 22.47 -16.11
C ASN A 8 9.66 20.98 -16.50
N ILE A 9 10.72 20.39 -17.02
CA ILE A 9 10.73 19.00 -17.54
C ILE A 9 10.45 17.97 -16.42
N GLY A 10 10.80 18.28 -15.16
CA GLY A 10 10.71 17.31 -14.06
C GLY A 10 11.62 16.09 -14.29
N SER A 11 11.08 14.90 -14.15
CA SER A 11 11.78 13.62 -14.38
C SER A 11 11.66 13.09 -15.82
N ASP A 12 10.91 13.76 -16.69
CA ASP A 12 10.68 13.32 -18.06
C ASP A 12 11.94 13.50 -18.94
N SER A 13 12.09 12.64 -19.92
CA SER A 13 13.08 12.88 -20.98
C SER A 13 12.60 14.00 -21.92
N LEU A 14 13.54 14.67 -22.61
CA LEU A 14 13.21 15.78 -23.52
C LEU A 14 12.17 15.41 -24.59
N TYR A 15 12.21 14.17 -25.11
CA TYR A 15 11.24 13.76 -26.13
C TYR A 15 9.86 13.47 -25.53
N GLU A 16 9.79 12.89 -24.33
CA GLU A 16 8.52 12.64 -23.63
C GLU A 16 7.82 13.92 -23.25
N TYR A 17 8.59 14.90 -22.76
CA TYR A 17 8.04 16.22 -22.45
C TYR A 17 7.49 16.90 -23.72
N LEU A 18 8.26 16.91 -24.82
CA LEU A 18 7.80 17.46 -26.09
C LEU A 18 6.56 16.74 -26.64
N TYR A 19 6.54 15.39 -26.56
CA TYR A 19 5.39 14.59 -26.92
C TYR A 19 4.14 15.00 -26.12
N LYS A 20 4.26 15.10 -24.79
CA LYS A 20 3.14 15.52 -23.91
C LYS A 20 2.64 16.92 -24.25
N CYS A 21 3.52 17.86 -24.51
CA CYS A 21 3.16 19.23 -24.89
C CYS A 21 2.36 19.26 -26.21
N ILE A 22 2.84 18.62 -27.25
CA ILE A 22 2.15 18.59 -28.56
C ILE A 22 0.81 17.87 -28.44
N LYS A 23 0.78 16.72 -27.75
CA LYS A 23 -0.46 15.96 -27.49
C LYS A 23 -1.51 16.83 -26.82
N ASN A 24 -1.14 17.54 -25.75
CA ASN A 24 -2.05 18.43 -25.05
C ASN A 24 -2.54 19.59 -25.94
N ASP A 25 -1.68 20.18 -26.75
CA ASP A 25 -2.08 21.26 -27.67
C ASP A 25 -3.08 20.78 -28.74
N ILE A 26 -2.94 19.53 -29.21
CA ILE A 26 -3.93 18.91 -30.11
C ILE A 26 -5.25 18.66 -29.39
N LEU A 27 -5.21 18.07 -28.16
CA LEU A 27 -6.40 17.78 -27.39
C LEU A 27 -7.17 19.03 -26.95
N LEU A 28 -6.45 20.11 -26.62
CA LEU A 28 -7.04 21.40 -26.25
C LEU A 28 -7.48 22.24 -27.46
N GLY A 29 -7.20 21.80 -28.70
CA GLY A 29 -7.53 22.52 -29.91
C GLY A 29 -6.61 23.71 -30.22
N ASN A 30 -5.51 23.86 -29.50
CA ASN A 30 -4.48 24.87 -29.79
C ASN A 30 -3.80 24.60 -31.14
N ILE A 31 -3.67 23.32 -31.52
CA ILE A 31 -3.30 22.83 -32.85
C ILE A 31 -4.57 22.28 -33.47
N ARG A 32 -5.01 22.89 -34.56
CA ARG A 32 -6.26 22.54 -35.24
C ARG A 32 -6.15 21.23 -36.02
N PRO A 33 -7.23 20.47 -36.16
CA PRO A 33 -7.27 19.33 -37.07
C PRO A 33 -6.78 19.71 -38.49
N GLY A 34 -5.90 18.90 -39.05
CA GLY A 34 -5.28 19.19 -40.36
C GLY A 34 -4.20 20.28 -40.37
N GLU A 35 -3.90 20.88 -39.22
CA GLU A 35 -2.83 21.88 -39.12
C GLU A 35 -1.47 21.23 -39.35
N LYS A 36 -0.65 21.89 -40.16
CA LYS A 36 0.68 21.42 -40.49
C LYS A 36 1.69 21.77 -39.41
N LEU A 37 2.35 20.76 -38.86
CA LEU A 37 3.41 20.95 -37.87
C LEU A 37 4.76 21.32 -38.60
N PRO A 38 5.66 22.02 -37.87
CA PRO A 38 6.98 22.33 -38.37
C PRO A 38 7.77 21.06 -38.78
N SER A 39 8.66 21.16 -39.74
CA SER A 39 9.53 20.04 -40.07
C SER A 39 10.42 19.68 -38.86
N LYS A 40 10.83 18.43 -38.75
CA LYS A 40 11.69 17.96 -37.65
C LYS A 40 12.92 18.85 -37.46
N ARG A 41 13.58 19.25 -38.54
CA ARG A 41 14.78 20.11 -38.51
C ARG A 41 14.44 21.53 -38.08
N THR A 42 13.38 22.10 -38.61
CA THR A 42 12.94 23.46 -38.30
C THR A 42 12.51 23.54 -36.83
N PHE A 43 11.77 22.55 -36.36
CA PHE A 43 11.27 22.53 -35.01
C PHE A 43 12.39 22.33 -33.99
N ALA A 44 13.33 21.41 -34.25
CA ALA A 44 14.51 21.21 -33.42
C ALA A 44 15.35 22.51 -33.30
N LYS A 45 15.54 23.22 -34.42
CA LYS A 45 16.26 24.50 -34.43
C LYS A 45 15.54 25.57 -33.61
N ASN A 46 14.21 25.66 -33.75
CA ASN A 46 13.39 26.64 -33.01
C ASN A 46 13.36 26.40 -31.49
N LEU A 47 13.39 25.14 -31.09
CA LEU A 47 13.33 24.75 -29.67
C LEU A 47 14.72 24.57 -29.02
N GLY A 48 15.80 24.64 -29.80
CA GLY A 48 17.17 24.45 -29.30
C GLY A 48 17.48 23.02 -28.85
N ILE A 49 16.80 22.01 -29.44
CA ILE A 49 16.95 20.58 -29.08
C ILE A 49 17.43 19.75 -30.27
N SER A 50 17.76 18.47 -30.02
CA SER A 50 18.21 17.58 -31.07
C SER A 50 17.10 17.21 -32.06
N VAL A 51 17.44 16.99 -33.31
CA VAL A 51 16.49 16.50 -34.35
C VAL A 51 15.93 15.14 -33.98
N ILE A 52 16.74 14.29 -33.34
CA ILE A 52 16.34 12.95 -32.87
C ILE A 52 15.24 13.04 -31.80
N THR A 53 15.34 14.03 -30.90
CA THR A 53 14.31 14.30 -29.88
C THR A 53 12.95 14.59 -30.52
N VAL A 54 12.92 15.48 -31.51
CA VAL A 54 11.70 15.81 -32.26
C VAL A 54 11.19 14.60 -33.07
N GLU A 55 12.12 13.85 -33.66
CA GLU A 55 11.78 12.65 -34.42
C GLU A 55 11.08 11.60 -33.58
N ASN A 56 11.60 11.32 -32.39
CA ASN A 56 11.00 10.35 -31.45
C ASN A 56 9.62 10.83 -30.99
N ALA A 57 9.46 12.09 -30.60
CA ALA A 57 8.17 12.66 -30.22
C ALA A 57 7.14 12.57 -31.37
N TYR A 58 7.53 12.91 -32.59
CA TYR A 58 6.66 12.82 -33.77
C TYR A 58 6.32 11.37 -34.12
N ALA A 59 7.28 10.45 -34.02
CA ALA A 59 7.05 9.05 -34.29
C ALA A 59 6.01 8.46 -33.30
N GLN A 60 6.11 8.82 -32.04
CA GLN A 60 5.14 8.39 -31.02
C GLN A 60 3.76 8.99 -31.28
N LEU A 61 3.67 10.29 -31.56
CA LEU A 61 2.39 10.95 -31.87
C LEU A 61 1.73 10.36 -33.14
N VAL A 62 2.51 9.94 -34.13
CA VAL A 62 2.01 9.25 -35.32
C VAL A 62 1.54 7.84 -34.96
N ALA A 63 2.30 7.11 -34.16
CA ALA A 63 1.94 5.76 -33.72
C ALA A 63 0.65 5.74 -32.89
N GLU A 64 0.40 6.77 -32.08
CA GLU A 64 -0.82 6.95 -31.29
C GLU A 64 -1.97 7.61 -32.06
N GLY A 65 -1.75 8.04 -33.29
CA GLY A 65 -2.78 8.64 -34.15
C GLY A 65 -3.07 10.13 -33.91
N TYR A 66 -2.33 10.83 -33.08
CA TYR A 66 -2.43 12.29 -32.90
C TYR A 66 -1.90 13.08 -34.08
N LEU A 67 -0.93 12.51 -34.82
CA LEU A 67 -0.40 13.06 -36.05
C LEU A 67 -0.51 12.04 -37.17
N TYR A 68 -0.57 12.55 -38.41
CA TYR A 68 -0.36 11.74 -39.60
C TYR A 68 0.70 12.36 -40.49
N SER A 69 1.41 11.53 -41.23
CA SER A 69 2.45 11.99 -42.14
C SER A 69 1.97 11.91 -43.59
N MET A 70 2.24 12.98 -44.36
CA MET A 70 2.06 12.96 -45.81
C MET A 70 3.43 12.90 -46.51
N PRO A 71 3.67 11.93 -47.41
CA PRO A 71 4.91 11.81 -48.12
C PRO A 71 5.29 13.13 -48.81
N LYS A 72 6.51 13.61 -48.60
CA LYS A 72 7.06 14.88 -49.11
C LYS A 72 6.35 16.16 -48.65
N ARG A 73 5.28 16.08 -47.86
CA ARG A 73 4.50 17.24 -47.38
C ARG A 73 4.69 17.54 -45.90
N GLY A 74 5.01 16.53 -45.07
CA GLY A 74 5.29 16.70 -43.63
C GLY A 74 4.26 16.06 -42.70
N PHE A 75 4.17 16.58 -41.47
CA PHE A 75 3.31 16.07 -40.41
C PHE A 75 2.12 17.02 -40.20
N TYR A 76 0.96 16.43 -39.91
CA TYR A 76 -0.29 17.14 -39.73
C TYR A 76 -1.02 16.59 -38.50
N ALA A 77 -1.74 17.45 -37.78
CA ALA A 77 -2.59 17.03 -36.68
C ALA A 77 -3.77 16.21 -37.22
N ALA A 78 -4.06 15.10 -36.57
CA ALA A 78 -5.23 14.27 -36.88
C ALA A 78 -6.52 15.00 -36.51
N ASP A 79 -7.60 14.68 -37.23
CA ASP A 79 -8.94 15.06 -36.84
C ASP A 79 -9.42 14.01 -35.81
N LEU A 80 -9.41 14.42 -34.56
CA LEU A 80 -9.91 13.60 -33.46
C LEU A 80 -11.38 14.01 -33.23
N GLU A 81 -12.30 13.09 -33.52
CA GLU A 81 -13.71 13.27 -33.14
C GLU A 81 -13.86 13.25 -31.61
N ILE A 82 -13.41 14.32 -30.97
CA ILE A 82 -13.57 14.50 -29.53
C ILE A 82 -14.90 15.26 -29.36
N GLU A 83 -15.90 14.59 -28.80
CA GLU A 83 -17.14 15.27 -28.39
C GLU A 83 -16.81 16.46 -27.50
N ASP A 84 -17.49 17.60 -27.71
CA ASP A 84 -17.28 18.83 -26.94
C ASP A 84 -17.45 18.61 -25.45
N SER A 85 -18.25 17.64 -25.04
CA SER A 85 -18.38 17.19 -23.64
C SER A 85 -17.06 16.65 -23.02
N MET A 86 -16.15 16.14 -23.83
CA MET A 86 -14.81 15.67 -23.36
C MET A 86 -13.77 16.79 -23.30
N ARG A 87 -13.97 17.90 -24.02
CA ARG A 87 -13.05 19.06 -23.96
C ARG A 87 -13.14 19.80 -22.64
N ASP A 88 -14.35 19.86 -22.05
CA ASP A 88 -14.57 20.44 -20.73
C ASP A 88 -14.23 19.49 -19.57
N ALA A 89 -14.11 18.20 -19.85
CA ALA A 89 -13.84 17.16 -18.87
C ALA A 89 -12.35 16.91 -18.58
N VAL A 90 -11.42 17.63 -19.22
CA VAL A 90 -10.02 17.64 -18.79
C VAL A 90 -9.94 18.52 -17.55
N PRO A 91 -9.94 17.97 -16.32
CA PRO A 91 -9.97 18.79 -15.13
C PRO A 91 -8.67 19.61 -15.11
N LYS A 92 -8.78 20.93 -15.23
CA LYS A 92 -7.69 21.88 -14.93
C LYS A 92 -7.16 21.75 -13.50
N GLU A 93 -7.81 20.92 -12.68
CA GLU A 93 -7.55 20.74 -11.25
C GLU A 93 -6.70 19.49 -10.89
N ILE A 94 -6.37 18.60 -11.83
CA ILE A 94 -5.51 17.43 -11.49
C ILE A 94 -4.04 17.83 -11.22
N LEU A 95 -3.66 19.08 -11.44
CA LEU A 95 -2.30 19.57 -11.16
C LEU A 95 -2.20 20.43 -9.88
N GLN A 96 -3.27 20.58 -9.14
CA GLN A 96 -3.23 21.08 -7.77
C GLN A 96 -3.68 19.98 -6.79
N VAL A 97 -2.94 18.88 -6.74
CA VAL A 97 -2.73 18.25 -5.43
C VAL A 97 -2.04 19.35 -4.63
N ALA A 98 -2.82 20.03 -3.83
CA ALA A 98 -2.31 20.97 -2.87
C ALA A 98 -1.31 20.22 -1.98
N ASN A 99 -0.05 20.26 -2.36
CA ASN A 99 1.05 20.10 -1.44
C ASN A 99 1.05 21.37 -0.55
N GLY A 100 -0.04 21.57 0.17
CA GLY A 100 -0.03 22.34 1.38
C GLY A 100 0.75 21.49 2.39
N GLU A 101 2.07 21.46 2.27
CA GLU A 101 2.93 21.02 3.33
C GLU A 101 2.72 21.97 4.50
N THR A 102 1.75 21.63 5.35
CA THR A 102 1.67 22.23 6.68
C THR A 102 2.92 21.74 7.40
N SER A 103 3.92 22.61 7.51
CA SER A 103 5.12 22.33 8.27
C SER A 103 4.74 22.29 9.75
N TYR A 104 4.66 21.09 10.31
CA TYR A 104 4.48 20.88 11.74
C TYR A 104 5.85 20.85 12.45
N PHE A 105 5.90 21.30 13.70
CA PHE A 105 7.07 21.10 14.56
C PHE A 105 7.36 19.59 14.73
N ALA A 106 6.32 18.77 14.87
CA ALA A 106 6.38 17.31 14.86
C ALA A 106 5.10 16.76 14.24
N ASP A 107 5.22 15.88 13.27
CA ASP A 107 4.11 15.18 12.63
C ASP A 107 4.04 13.73 13.10
N PHE A 108 3.04 13.41 13.92
CA PHE A 108 2.75 12.06 14.40
C PHE A 108 1.67 11.34 13.57
N SER A 109 1.11 12.00 12.57
CA SER A 109 0.09 11.44 11.68
C SER A 109 0.70 10.75 10.47
N SER A 110 1.86 11.25 10.01
CA SER A 110 2.57 10.68 8.88
C SER A 110 3.27 9.39 9.33
N ASN A 111 2.91 8.27 8.90
CA ASN A 111 3.58 7.02 9.22
C ASN A 111 4.96 6.91 8.51
N GLN A 112 5.76 7.97 8.57
CA GLN A 112 7.06 8.06 7.91
C GLN A 112 8.18 7.53 8.78
N THR A 113 9.15 6.87 8.16
CA THR A 113 10.40 6.47 8.80
C THR A 113 11.43 7.54 8.52
N ASP A 114 12.14 7.99 9.54
CA ASP A 114 13.24 8.94 9.39
C ASP A 114 14.34 8.30 8.54
N SER A 115 14.67 8.95 7.42
CA SER A 115 15.68 8.49 6.47
C SER A 115 17.08 8.39 7.07
N GLU A 116 17.39 9.23 8.07
CA GLU A 116 18.69 9.23 8.73
C GLU A 116 18.88 8.01 9.64
N ILE A 117 17.79 7.47 10.19
CA ILE A 117 17.83 6.31 11.08
C ILE A 117 17.85 4.99 10.28
N PHE A 118 17.26 4.97 9.08
CA PHE A 118 17.19 3.75 8.29
C PHE A 118 18.57 3.33 7.75
N PRO A 119 19.04 2.09 8.01
CA PRO A 119 20.39 1.67 7.66
C PRO A 119 20.53 1.32 6.16
N PHE A 120 20.45 2.31 5.28
CA PHE A 120 20.46 2.14 3.82
C PHE A 120 21.68 1.35 3.30
N THR A 121 22.86 1.53 3.92
CA THR A 121 24.08 0.81 3.51
C THR A 121 23.91 -0.71 3.72
N ILE A 122 23.38 -1.12 4.87
CA ILE A 122 23.14 -2.54 5.19
C ILE A 122 22.03 -3.08 4.27
N TRP A 123 20.94 -2.32 4.11
CA TRP A 123 19.82 -2.68 3.25
C TRP A 123 20.27 -2.91 1.81
N THR A 124 20.99 -1.95 1.21
CA THR A 124 21.46 -2.04 -0.17
C THR A 124 22.40 -3.22 -0.38
N ARG A 125 23.32 -3.47 0.57
CA ARG A 125 24.22 -4.63 0.52
C ARG A 125 23.44 -5.94 0.55
N THR A 126 22.44 -6.06 1.44
CA THR A 126 21.59 -7.24 1.56
C THR A 126 20.78 -7.48 0.30
N VAL A 127 20.14 -6.44 -0.26
CA VAL A 127 19.37 -6.51 -1.52
C VAL A 127 20.27 -6.98 -2.66
N ARG A 128 21.47 -6.41 -2.81
CA ARG A 128 22.42 -6.83 -3.85
C ARG A 128 22.86 -8.30 -3.70
N ALA A 129 23.10 -8.76 -2.48
CA ALA A 129 23.44 -10.16 -2.24
C ALA A 129 22.28 -11.08 -2.66
N VAL A 130 21.04 -10.78 -2.24
CA VAL A 130 19.85 -11.55 -2.61
C VAL A 130 19.65 -11.59 -4.12
N LEU A 131 19.78 -10.44 -4.81
CA LEU A 131 19.64 -10.37 -6.27
C LEU A 131 20.71 -11.20 -7.01
N ASN A 132 21.93 -11.22 -6.52
CA ASN A 132 23.01 -11.98 -7.12
C ASN A 132 22.88 -13.48 -6.90
N ASP A 133 22.52 -13.88 -5.67
CA ASP A 133 22.54 -15.29 -5.26
C ASP A 133 21.27 -16.04 -5.67
N ASN A 134 20.17 -15.33 -5.95
CA ASN A 134 18.86 -15.95 -6.17
C ASN A 134 18.21 -15.57 -7.51
N ARG A 135 19.00 -15.25 -8.53
CA ARG A 135 18.50 -14.78 -9.85
C ARG A 135 17.41 -15.64 -10.46
N ILE A 136 17.57 -16.97 -10.40
CA ILE A 136 16.61 -17.91 -10.98
C ILE A 136 15.31 -17.90 -10.15
N GLN A 137 15.44 -17.99 -8.82
CA GLN A 137 14.28 -18.01 -7.91
C GLN A 137 13.45 -16.73 -8.00
N LEU A 138 14.08 -15.58 -8.25
CA LEU A 138 13.41 -14.30 -8.40
C LEU A 138 12.56 -14.19 -9.68
N MET A 139 12.78 -15.07 -10.66
CA MET A 139 11.99 -15.15 -11.91
C MET A 139 10.85 -16.18 -11.81
N ILE A 140 10.70 -16.86 -10.69
CA ILE A 140 9.63 -17.84 -10.45
C ILE A 140 8.53 -17.19 -9.62
N ASN A 141 7.27 -17.46 -9.97
CA ASN A 141 6.13 -16.98 -9.18
C ASN A 141 6.21 -17.51 -7.75
N SER A 142 6.06 -16.61 -6.78
CA SER A 142 6.01 -17.02 -5.37
C SER A 142 4.76 -17.85 -5.10
N PRO A 143 4.84 -18.87 -4.20
CA PRO A 143 3.64 -19.52 -3.68
C PRO A 143 2.67 -18.53 -3.03
N CYS A 144 1.36 -18.80 -3.05
CA CYS A 144 0.34 -17.90 -2.49
C CYS A 144 0.60 -17.53 -1.03
N ALA A 145 1.13 -18.46 -0.22
CA ALA A 145 1.47 -18.18 1.18
C ALA A 145 2.82 -17.47 1.37
N GLY A 146 3.55 -17.16 0.30
CA GLY A 146 4.91 -16.64 0.35
C GLY A 146 5.99 -17.73 0.29
N ILE A 147 7.23 -17.33 0.01
CA ILE A 147 8.35 -18.26 -0.15
C ILE A 147 8.68 -18.99 1.17
N LEU A 148 8.93 -20.30 1.09
CA LEU A 148 9.19 -21.15 2.26
C LEU A 148 10.35 -20.63 3.12
N LYS A 149 11.43 -20.15 2.48
CA LYS A 149 12.60 -19.61 3.18
C LYS A 149 12.22 -18.43 4.10
N LEU A 150 11.35 -17.54 3.66
CA LEU A 150 10.86 -16.40 4.47
C LEU A 150 9.96 -16.91 5.60
N ARG A 151 8.99 -17.77 5.30
CA ARG A 151 8.09 -18.36 6.30
C ARG A 151 8.84 -19.14 7.39
N SER A 152 9.88 -19.88 7.00
CA SER A 152 10.77 -20.57 7.95
C SER A 152 11.56 -19.60 8.83
N ALA A 153 12.02 -18.48 8.26
CA ALA A 153 12.71 -17.44 9.04
C ALA A 153 11.75 -16.76 10.02
N ILE A 154 10.51 -16.49 9.61
CA ILE A 154 9.45 -15.94 10.48
C ILE A 154 9.11 -16.93 11.60
N ALA A 155 8.91 -18.23 11.30
CA ALA A 155 8.64 -19.24 12.31
C ALA A 155 9.75 -19.32 13.36
N LYS A 156 11.00 -19.28 12.93
CA LYS A 156 12.15 -19.22 13.84
C LYS A 156 12.13 -17.97 14.71
N TYR A 157 11.91 -16.80 14.10
CA TYR A 157 11.82 -15.53 14.80
C TYR A 157 10.71 -15.54 15.87
N LEU A 158 9.49 -15.96 15.51
CA LEU A 158 8.36 -16.04 16.44
C LEU A 158 8.64 -16.97 17.62
N ARG A 159 9.33 -18.09 17.38
CA ARG A 159 9.75 -19.00 18.43
C ARG A 159 10.73 -18.37 19.41
N GLU A 160 11.76 -17.69 18.88
CA GLU A 160 12.83 -17.10 19.69
C GLU A 160 12.38 -15.85 20.42
N PHE A 161 11.55 -15.02 19.81
CA PHE A 161 11.15 -13.71 20.37
C PHE A 161 9.80 -13.71 21.06
N ARG A 162 8.85 -14.55 20.62
CA ARG A 162 7.48 -14.55 21.14
C ARG A 162 7.09 -15.85 21.84
N GLY A 163 7.95 -16.87 21.80
CA GLY A 163 7.68 -18.18 22.39
C GLY A 163 6.61 -18.99 21.65
N MET A 164 6.23 -18.55 20.44
CA MET A 164 5.19 -19.18 19.63
C MET A 164 5.71 -20.45 18.94
N GLN A 165 4.96 -21.54 19.02
CA GLN A 165 5.30 -22.81 18.37
C GLN A 165 4.48 -22.95 17.07
N VAL A 166 4.96 -22.32 15.99
CA VAL A 166 4.29 -22.33 14.68
C VAL A 166 5.16 -22.97 13.61
N LEU A 167 4.53 -23.68 12.68
CA LEU A 167 5.16 -24.27 11.52
C LEU A 167 5.16 -23.25 10.36
N PRO A 168 6.13 -23.33 9.43
CA PRO A 168 6.14 -22.48 8.23
C PRO A 168 4.84 -22.60 7.40
N GLU A 169 4.17 -23.74 7.44
CA GLU A 169 2.91 -24.02 6.74
C GLU A 169 1.74 -23.25 7.31
N GLN A 170 1.81 -22.81 8.57
CA GLN A 170 0.80 -22.00 9.24
C GLN A 170 1.02 -20.50 9.02
N ILE A 171 2.05 -20.08 8.27
CA ILE A 171 2.40 -18.68 8.04
C ILE A 171 2.01 -18.27 6.63
N ILE A 172 1.29 -17.16 6.54
CA ILE A 172 0.94 -16.50 5.28
C ILE A 172 1.59 -15.12 5.26
N VAL A 173 2.34 -14.83 4.21
CA VAL A 173 2.96 -13.53 3.97
C VAL A 173 2.12 -12.75 2.98
N GLY A 174 1.65 -11.56 3.38
CA GLY A 174 0.79 -10.72 2.57
C GLY A 174 1.30 -9.29 2.42
N ALA A 175 0.66 -8.53 1.57
CA ALA A 175 1.01 -7.14 1.25
C ALA A 175 0.45 -6.12 2.26
N GLY A 176 0.60 -6.38 3.54
CA GLY A 176 0.15 -5.51 4.64
C GLY A 176 -1.21 -5.88 5.22
N THR A 177 -1.58 -5.18 6.31
CA THR A 177 -2.74 -5.50 7.16
C THR A 177 -4.04 -5.55 6.38
N GLU A 178 -4.30 -4.61 5.49
CA GLU A 178 -5.54 -4.57 4.70
C GLU A 178 -5.70 -5.81 3.82
N TYR A 179 -4.65 -6.22 3.12
CA TYR A 179 -4.65 -7.44 2.32
C TYR A 179 -4.90 -8.68 3.18
N LEU A 180 -4.26 -8.77 4.34
CA LEU A 180 -4.44 -9.91 5.24
C LEU A 180 -5.85 -9.97 5.83
N HIS A 181 -6.44 -8.83 6.19
CA HIS A 181 -7.86 -8.79 6.62
C HIS A 181 -8.81 -9.26 5.53
N ASN A 182 -8.57 -8.85 4.27
CA ASN A 182 -9.37 -9.34 3.14
C ASN A 182 -9.30 -10.86 3.00
N LEU A 183 -8.11 -11.46 3.17
CA LEU A 183 -7.95 -12.92 3.16
C LEU A 183 -8.67 -13.58 4.34
N LEU A 184 -8.58 -12.99 5.54
CA LEU A 184 -9.25 -13.52 6.73
C LEU A 184 -10.78 -13.50 6.58
N ILE A 185 -11.35 -12.43 6.05
CA ILE A 185 -12.78 -12.34 5.78
C ILE A 185 -13.22 -13.43 4.79
N GLN A 186 -12.44 -13.65 3.72
CA GLN A 186 -12.74 -14.71 2.74
C GLN A 186 -12.62 -16.11 3.35
N LEU A 187 -11.71 -16.32 4.30
CA LEU A 187 -11.50 -17.60 4.96
C LEU A 187 -12.54 -17.89 6.03
N LEU A 188 -12.82 -16.92 6.91
CA LEU A 188 -13.67 -17.10 8.07
C LEU A 188 -15.17 -16.94 7.73
N GLY A 189 -15.46 -16.10 6.74
CA GLY A 189 -16.81 -15.81 6.27
C GLY A 189 -17.23 -14.36 6.48
N ASN A 190 -18.06 -13.87 5.58
CA ASN A 190 -18.61 -12.51 5.61
C ASN A 190 -19.99 -12.43 6.29
N ASP A 191 -20.55 -13.57 6.67
CA ASP A 191 -21.83 -13.65 7.40
C ASP A 191 -21.66 -13.53 8.92
N LEU A 192 -20.40 -13.59 9.41
CA LEU A 192 -20.04 -13.48 10.82
C LEU A 192 -19.98 -12.02 11.27
N VAL A 193 -20.10 -11.79 12.58
CA VAL A 193 -20.01 -10.47 13.21
C VAL A 193 -18.59 -10.22 13.70
N TYR A 194 -17.92 -9.25 13.13
CA TYR A 194 -16.56 -8.87 13.50
C TYR A 194 -16.57 -7.77 14.56
N GLY A 195 -15.93 -8.00 15.69
CA GLY A 195 -15.73 -6.98 16.73
C GLY A 195 -14.48 -6.14 16.45
N VAL A 196 -14.58 -4.86 16.69
CA VAL A 196 -13.45 -3.91 16.70
C VAL A 196 -13.40 -3.17 18.02
N GLU A 197 -12.21 -2.97 18.56
CA GLU A 197 -12.02 -2.21 19.79
C GLU A 197 -12.47 -0.75 19.63
N ASP A 198 -13.19 -0.22 20.65
CA ASP A 198 -13.65 1.17 20.68
C ASP A 198 -13.34 1.80 22.07
N PRO A 199 -12.44 2.81 22.13
CA PRO A 199 -11.67 3.37 21.01
C PRO A 199 -10.66 2.34 20.44
N GLY A 200 -10.34 2.45 19.14
CA GLY A 200 -9.42 1.53 18.48
C GLY A 200 -8.87 2.06 17.16
N TYR A 201 -8.16 1.21 16.43
CA TYR A 201 -7.59 1.57 15.15
C TYR A 201 -8.67 1.63 14.05
N HIS A 202 -9.17 2.82 13.80
CA HIS A 202 -10.32 3.08 12.92
C HIS A 202 -10.20 2.54 11.48
N LYS A 203 -8.97 2.24 11.00
CA LYS A 203 -8.80 1.64 9.67
C LYS A 203 -9.36 0.24 9.58
N ILE A 204 -9.41 -0.52 10.68
CA ILE A 204 -9.99 -1.87 10.70
C ILE A 204 -11.49 -1.81 10.41
N ALA A 205 -12.20 -0.90 11.09
CA ALA A 205 -13.62 -0.67 10.81
C ALA A 205 -13.86 -0.30 9.32
N ARG A 206 -13.03 0.58 8.76
CA ARG A 206 -13.12 0.95 7.33
C ARG A 206 -12.88 -0.23 6.38
N ILE A 207 -11.99 -1.16 6.74
CA ILE A 207 -11.78 -2.39 5.95
C ILE A 207 -13.07 -3.22 5.95
N TYR A 208 -13.67 -3.44 7.12
CA TYR A 208 -14.93 -4.18 7.23
C TYR A 208 -16.08 -3.50 6.48
N GLU A 209 -16.21 -2.17 6.57
CA GLU A 209 -17.16 -1.38 5.80
C GLU A 209 -16.98 -1.56 4.28
N SER A 210 -15.74 -1.46 3.81
CA SER A 210 -15.41 -1.59 2.37
C SER A 210 -15.74 -2.98 1.82
N MET A 211 -15.58 -4.01 2.66
CA MET A 211 -15.89 -5.40 2.35
C MET A 211 -17.37 -5.76 2.59
N LYS A 212 -18.18 -4.79 3.08
CA LYS A 212 -19.60 -4.98 3.44
C LYS A 212 -19.82 -6.10 4.46
N VAL A 213 -18.86 -6.24 5.37
CA VAL A 213 -18.94 -7.20 6.48
C VAL A 213 -19.58 -6.53 7.67
N ARG A 214 -20.43 -7.26 8.38
CA ARG A 214 -21.04 -6.79 9.63
C ARG A 214 -19.99 -6.68 10.73
N TYR A 215 -19.86 -5.49 11.33
CA TYR A 215 -18.99 -5.31 12.47
C TYR A 215 -19.66 -4.54 13.59
N GLU A 216 -19.17 -4.74 14.81
CA GLU A 216 -19.66 -4.10 16.03
C GLU A 216 -18.49 -3.45 16.79
N PRO A 217 -18.60 -2.15 17.13
CA PRO A 217 -17.66 -1.52 18.06
C PRO A 217 -17.82 -2.12 19.46
N VAL A 218 -16.73 -2.59 20.04
CA VAL A 218 -16.69 -3.22 21.36
C VAL A 218 -16.00 -2.28 22.34
N PRO A 219 -16.71 -1.71 23.31
CA PRO A 219 -16.12 -0.84 24.32
C PRO A 219 -15.06 -1.57 25.14
N LEU A 220 -14.02 -0.82 25.50
CA LEU A 220 -12.95 -1.29 26.36
C LEU A 220 -13.21 -0.90 27.81
N ASP A 221 -12.75 -1.74 28.74
CA ASP A 221 -12.56 -1.36 30.13
C ASP A 221 -11.06 -1.09 30.41
N GLN A 222 -10.69 -0.98 31.69
CA GLN A 222 -9.28 -0.74 32.09
C GLN A 222 -8.32 -1.86 31.69
N ASP A 223 -8.82 -3.06 31.40
CA ASP A 223 -8.07 -4.27 31.06
C ASP A 223 -8.17 -4.61 29.54
N GLY A 224 -8.81 -3.76 28.75
CA GLY A 224 -9.02 -3.95 27.31
C GLY A 224 -10.39 -4.52 26.98
N VAL A 225 -10.49 -5.39 25.96
CA VAL A 225 -11.77 -5.98 25.51
C VAL A 225 -12.42 -6.81 26.61
N SER A 226 -13.71 -6.52 26.89
CA SER A 226 -14.53 -7.27 27.85
C SER A 226 -15.29 -8.39 27.16
N VAL A 227 -15.18 -9.63 27.72
CA VAL A 227 -15.92 -10.78 27.21
C VAL A 227 -17.44 -10.57 27.33
N GLN A 228 -17.91 -9.91 28.38
CA GLN A 228 -19.33 -9.59 28.54
C GLN A 228 -19.85 -8.71 27.41
N GLU A 229 -19.05 -7.74 26.95
CA GLU A 229 -19.42 -6.87 25.82
C GLU A 229 -19.41 -7.64 24.50
N LEU A 230 -18.53 -8.62 24.30
CA LEU A 230 -18.54 -9.50 23.13
C LEU A 230 -19.83 -10.34 23.06
N GLU A 231 -20.19 -10.98 24.18
CA GLU A 231 -21.41 -11.81 24.28
C GLU A 231 -22.69 -10.97 24.07
N LYS A 232 -22.75 -9.79 24.67
CA LYS A 232 -23.89 -8.85 24.54
C LYS A 232 -24.11 -8.40 23.11
N ARG A 233 -23.04 -8.25 22.31
CA ARG A 233 -23.09 -7.82 20.89
C ARG A 233 -23.12 -8.97 19.91
N SER A 234 -23.13 -10.22 20.39
CA SER A 234 -23.08 -11.42 19.55
C SER A 234 -21.92 -11.37 18.54
N VAL A 235 -20.74 -10.99 19.03
CA VAL A 235 -19.50 -10.96 18.23
C VAL A 235 -19.02 -12.40 18.03
N ASP A 236 -18.66 -12.73 16.79
CA ASP A 236 -18.07 -14.02 16.43
C ASP A 236 -16.54 -13.95 16.38
N ILE A 237 -16.01 -12.87 15.80
CA ILE A 237 -14.57 -12.69 15.61
C ILE A 237 -14.16 -11.34 16.19
N ILE A 238 -13.21 -11.31 17.12
CA ILE A 238 -12.68 -10.07 17.68
C ILE A 238 -11.29 -9.73 17.15
N HIS A 239 -11.11 -8.51 16.65
CA HIS A 239 -9.79 -7.92 16.40
C HIS A 239 -9.35 -7.14 17.63
N THR A 240 -8.19 -7.47 18.19
CA THR A 240 -7.65 -6.84 19.40
C THR A 240 -6.13 -6.71 19.36
N SER A 241 -5.59 -5.69 20.05
CA SER A 241 -4.16 -5.45 20.20
C SER A 241 -3.73 -5.57 21.66
N PRO A 242 -3.61 -6.80 22.20
CA PRO A 242 -3.51 -7.04 23.64
C PRO A 242 -2.15 -6.69 24.23
N SER A 243 -1.10 -6.59 23.42
CA SER A 243 0.25 -6.28 23.89
C SER A 243 0.50 -4.77 24.04
N HIS A 244 -0.17 -3.96 23.23
CA HIS A 244 -0.07 -2.51 23.25
C HIS A 244 -1.24 -1.92 22.48
N HIS A 245 -2.32 -1.64 23.19
CA HIS A 245 -3.55 -1.15 22.56
C HIS A 245 -3.39 0.27 22.03
N PHE A 246 -3.77 0.51 20.78
CA PHE A 246 -3.85 1.84 20.20
C PHE A 246 -5.30 2.36 20.20
N PRO A 247 -5.59 3.61 20.68
CA PRO A 247 -4.62 4.64 21.07
C PRO A 247 -4.34 4.72 22.59
N THR A 248 -4.91 3.86 23.44
CA THR A 248 -4.88 4.03 24.89
C THR A 248 -3.56 3.64 25.55
N GLY A 249 -2.74 2.83 24.89
CA GLY A 249 -1.51 2.27 25.47
C GLY A 249 -1.75 1.17 26.50
N THR A 250 -2.99 0.72 26.67
CA THR A 250 -3.35 -0.36 27.61
C THR A 250 -2.68 -1.66 27.23
N VAL A 251 -2.18 -2.38 28.22
CA VAL A 251 -1.67 -3.74 28.08
C VAL A 251 -2.67 -4.70 28.74
N MET A 252 -3.19 -5.63 27.97
CA MET A 252 -4.17 -6.61 28.45
C MET A 252 -3.52 -7.55 29.48
N PRO A 253 -4.01 -7.62 30.73
CA PRO A 253 -3.46 -8.50 31.74
C PRO A 253 -3.71 -9.97 31.40
N VAL A 254 -2.89 -10.86 31.97
CA VAL A 254 -2.95 -12.30 31.68
C VAL A 254 -4.33 -12.90 32.01
N SER A 255 -4.97 -12.45 33.09
CA SER A 255 -6.33 -12.88 33.46
C SER A 255 -7.32 -12.65 32.32
N ARG A 256 -7.35 -11.46 31.76
CA ARG A 256 -8.23 -11.11 30.63
C ARG A 256 -7.89 -11.93 29.38
N ARG A 257 -6.61 -12.22 29.13
CA ARG A 257 -6.20 -13.09 28.01
C ARG A 257 -6.82 -14.49 28.13
N TYR A 258 -6.80 -15.08 29.33
CA TYR A 258 -7.46 -16.37 29.56
C TYR A 258 -8.98 -16.30 29.48
N GLU A 259 -9.62 -15.21 29.97
CA GLU A 259 -11.07 -15.01 29.78
C GLU A 259 -11.44 -14.98 28.28
N LEU A 260 -10.64 -14.26 27.49
CA LEU A 260 -10.86 -14.11 26.04
C LEU A 260 -10.65 -15.44 25.29
N LEU A 261 -9.61 -16.21 25.65
CA LEU A 261 -9.40 -17.56 25.13
C LEU A 261 -10.54 -18.51 25.53
N GLY A 262 -11.04 -18.41 26.79
CA GLY A 262 -12.20 -19.15 27.25
C GLY A 262 -13.47 -18.81 26.47
N TRP A 263 -13.66 -17.53 26.10
CA TRP A 263 -14.76 -17.12 25.23
C TRP A 263 -14.62 -17.72 23.82
N ALA A 264 -13.42 -17.65 23.24
CA ALA A 264 -13.17 -18.19 21.91
C ALA A 264 -13.39 -19.71 21.83
N ALA A 265 -13.08 -20.44 22.90
CA ALA A 265 -13.27 -21.88 22.96
C ALA A 265 -14.76 -22.33 23.09
N LYS A 266 -15.71 -21.41 23.39
CA LYS A 266 -17.12 -21.73 23.55
C LYS A 266 -17.86 -22.01 22.23
N SER A 267 -17.34 -21.59 21.09
CA SER A 267 -18.02 -21.72 19.80
C SER A 267 -17.01 -22.02 18.68
N ASP A 268 -17.43 -22.80 17.70
CA ASP A 268 -16.63 -23.09 16.52
C ASP A 268 -16.41 -21.86 15.65
N HIS A 269 -17.32 -20.87 15.72
CA HIS A 269 -17.25 -19.62 14.95
C HIS A 269 -16.50 -18.51 15.67
N HIS A 270 -16.16 -18.66 16.95
CA HIS A 270 -15.38 -17.65 17.67
C HIS A 270 -13.90 -17.75 17.32
N TYR A 271 -13.33 -16.60 16.93
CA TYR A 271 -11.90 -16.43 16.67
C TYR A 271 -11.41 -15.10 17.22
N ILE A 272 -10.12 -15.03 17.51
CA ILE A 272 -9.42 -13.83 17.95
C ILE A 272 -8.36 -13.50 16.90
N ILE A 273 -8.42 -12.30 16.35
CA ILE A 273 -7.34 -11.72 15.52
C ILE A 273 -6.49 -10.88 16.47
N GLU A 274 -5.31 -11.39 16.80
CA GLU A 274 -4.32 -10.70 17.65
C GLU A 274 -3.40 -9.86 16.78
N ASP A 275 -3.53 -8.53 16.81
CA ASP A 275 -2.66 -7.58 16.09
C ASP A 275 -1.52 -7.11 17.02
N ASP A 276 -0.31 -7.56 16.73
CA ASP A 276 0.91 -7.29 17.51
C ASP A 276 1.87 -6.43 16.69
N TYR A 277 1.42 -5.25 16.31
CA TYR A 277 2.00 -4.36 15.29
C TYR A 277 3.37 -3.75 15.65
N ASP A 278 3.75 -3.71 16.93
CA ASP A 278 4.96 -3.04 17.43
C ASP A 278 5.74 -3.85 18.47
N SER A 279 5.61 -5.16 18.44
CA SER A 279 6.18 -6.08 19.43
C SER A 279 7.69 -6.00 19.61
N GLU A 280 8.40 -5.53 18.61
CA GLU A 280 9.85 -5.34 18.62
C GLU A 280 10.27 -4.04 19.32
N LEU A 281 9.36 -3.04 19.39
CA LEU A 281 9.62 -1.74 20.03
C LEU A 281 9.36 -1.83 21.53
N ARG A 282 10.40 -2.08 22.32
CA ARG A 282 10.30 -2.24 23.77
C ARG A 282 11.10 -1.21 24.51
N LEU A 283 10.47 -0.57 25.47
CA LEU A 283 11.11 0.39 26.36
C LEU A 283 11.80 -0.28 27.57
N GLY A 284 11.61 -1.58 27.75
CA GLY A 284 12.22 -2.38 28.83
C GLY A 284 11.37 -3.61 29.18
N GLY A 285 11.99 -4.56 29.90
CA GLY A 285 11.31 -5.76 30.41
C GLY A 285 11.24 -6.96 29.46
N LYS A 286 10.69 -8.08 29.95
CA LYS A 286 10.40 -9.27 29.17
C LYS A 286 9.12 -9.08 28.39
N PRO A 287 8.99 -9.67 27.18
CA PRO A 287 7.74 -9.62 26.43
C PRO A 287 6.61 -10.31 27.21
N PHE A 288 5.42 -9.73 27.13
CA PHE A 288 4.22 -10.44 27.55
C PHE A 288 3.96 -11.62 26.58
N PRO A 289 3.47 -12.77 27.10
CA PRO A 289 3.07 -13.86 26.20
C PRO A 289 1.96 -13.38 25.28
N THR A 290 1.99 -13.75 24.01
CA THR A 290 0.90 -13.47 23.07
C THR A 290 -0.31 -14.34 23.43
N LEU A 291 -1.52 -13.94 23.00
CA LEU A 291 -2.69 -14.82 23.06
C LEU A 291 -2.41 -16.13 22.33
N GLN A 292 -1.81 -16.04 21.13
CA GLN A 292 -1.45 -17.22 20.34
C GLN A 292 -0.47 -18.16 21.05
N SER A 293 0.52 -17.63 21.79
CA SER A 293 1.51 -18.48 22.48
C SER A 293 0.94 -19.28 23.65
N ILE A 294 -0.22 -18.89 24.21
CA ILE A 294 -0.92 -19.53 25.32
C ILE A 294 -2.24 -20.17 24.88
N ASP A 295 -2.61 -20.07 23.61
CA ASP A 295 -3.79 -20.71 23.04
C ASP A 295 -3.56 -22.23 22.88
N VAL A 296 -4.51 -23.01 23.37
CA VAL A 296 -4.53 -24.47 23.26
C VAL A 296 -5.67 -24.99 22.40
N SER A 297 -6.46 -24.07 21.84
CA SER A 297 -7.72 -24.36 21.14
C SER A 297 -7.69 -23.99 19.65
N ASP A 298 -6.55 -23.52 19.13
CA ASP A 298 -6.37 -23.06 17.76
C ASP A 298 -7.37 -21.97 17.34
N LYS A 299 -7.69 -21.04 18.26
CA LYS A 299 -8.66 -19.97 18.08
C LYS A 299 -8.04 -18.60 17.83
N VAL A 300 -6.71 -18.49 17.93
CA VAL A 300 -6.01 -17.20 17.76
C VAL A 300 -5.27 -17.14 16.43
N ILE A 301 -5.60 -16.13 15.66
CA ILE A 301 -4.91 -15.76 14.42
C ILE A 301 -4.00 -14.58 14.74
N TYR A 302 -2.70 -14.82 14.79
CA TYR A 302 -1.71 -13.79 15.08
C TYR A 302 -1.34 -13.02 13.83
N MET A 303 -1.34 -11.69 13.92
CA MET A 303 -0.91 -10.77 12.85
C MET A 303 0.23 -9.87 13.31
N ASN A 304 1.17 -9.63 12.43
CA ASN A 304 2.24 -8.65 12.62
C ASN A 304 2.63 -8.04 11.27
N ALA A 305 3.33 -6.92 11.29
CA ALA A 305 3.83 -6.24 10.09
C ALA A 305 5.21 -5.64 10.35
N PHE A 306 6.08 -5.71 9.34
CA PHE A 306 7.42 -5.11 9.41
C PHE A 306 7.44 -3.58 9.23
N THR A 307 6.28 -2.96 9.01
CA THR A 307 6.15 -1.53 8.72
C THR A 307 6.62 -0.62 9.86
N LYS A 308 6.56 -1.09 11.10
CA LYS A 308 7.00 -0.32 12.27
C LYS A 308 8.46 -0.57 12.64
N THR A 309 8.97 -1.76 12.33
CA THR A 309 10.31 -2.20 12.75
C THR A 309 11.38 -2.03 11.68
N LEU A 310 11.02 -2.10 10.40
CA LEU A 310 11.94 -1.86 9.30
C LEU A 310 11.72 -0.48 8.68
N ALA A 311 10.69 -0.33 7.90
CA ALA A 311 10.29 0.94 7.31
C ALA A 311 8.83 0.91 6.92
N SER A 312 8.17 2.06 6.95
CA SER A 312 6.74 2.19 6.59
C SER A 312 6.42 1.76 5.15
N THR A 313 7.41 1.69 4.30
CA THR A 313 7.33 1.24 2.89
C THR A 313 7.54 -0.26 2.71
N VAL A 314 8.01 -0.99 3.73
CA VAL A 314 8.14 -2.46 3.71
C VAL A 314 6.78 -3.07 4.05
N ARG A 315 6.24 -3.88 3.14
CA ARG A 315 4.92 -4.51 3.25
C ARG A 315 5.08 -6.02 3.26
#